data_9c3311d7129ecd2cc9fdcef1124baf09
#
_entry.id   9c3311d7129ecd2cc9fdcef1124baf09
#
_cell.length_a   1.000
_cell.length_b   1.000
_cell.length_c   1.000
_cell.angle_alpha   90.00
_cell.angle_beta   90.00
_cell.angle_gamma   90.00
#
_symmetry.space_group_name_H-M   'P 1'
#
loop_
_entity.id
_entity.type
_entity.pdbx_description
1 polymer ?
#
loop_
_entity_poly.entity_id
_entity_poly.type
_entity_poly.pdbx_seq_one_letter_code
_entity_poly.pdbx_strand_id
1 'polypeptide(L)'
;GPRLTILDSLPYDRERTSMKEFPMCPSCADEYHNPDTRRYDAQPVCCNDCGPEVYLAGREERGREAITYTRKIIASGGIVAIKGIGGFHLCCDATSEEAVQRLRQRKRRPVKPFAVMAQDMEAVKKICKVSEEQEKILTGHQKPILLLDKLPGETGLCESIAPGNPKVGVMLPYAPVQLLLF
;
A
#
# COMPACT_ATOMS: atom_id res chain seq x y z
N GLY A 1 -11.78 2.86 -8.66
CA GLY A 1 -13.06 2.98 -7.98
C GLY A 1 -13.16 2.06 -6.79
N PRO A 2 -14.18 2.19 -5.93
CA PRO A 2 -14.36 1.31 -4.79
C PRO A 2 -14.60 -0.14 -5.25
N ARG A 3 -14.06 -1.10 -4.53
CA ARG A 3 -14.18 -2.52 -4.87
C ARG A 3 -15.56 -3.09 -4.51
N LEU A 4 -16.24 -2.45 -3.55
CA LEU A 4 -17.57 -2.82 -3.10
C LEU A 4 -18.48 -1.61 -3.28
N THR A 5 -19.54 -1.80 -4.06
CA THR A 5 -20.60 -0.82 -4.26
C THR A 5 -21.85 -1.33 -3.56
N ILE A 6 -22.40 -0.53 -2.65
CA ILE A 6 -23.63 -0.86 -1.93
C ILE A 6 -24.81 -0.42 -2.80
N LEU A 7 -25.73 -1.35 -3.07
CA LEU A 7 -26.98 -1.08 -3.76
C LEU A 7 -28.04 -0.64 -2.75
N ASP A 8 -28.57 0.56 -2.91
CA ASP A 8 -29.61 1.10 -2.04
C ASP A 8 -31.02 0.65 -2.50
N SER A 9 -31.23 0.59 -3.81
CA SER A 9 -32.52 0.18 -4.40
C SER A 9 -32.34 -0.25 -5.87
N LEU A 10 -33.41 -0.90 -6.41
CA LEU A 10 -33.48 -1.24 -7.83
C LEU A 10 -34.16 -0.11 -8.64
N PRO A 11 -33.90 -0.03 -9.97
CA PRO A 11 -32.91 -0.77 -10.75
C PRO A 11 -31.47 -0.40 -10.38
N TYR A 12 -30.50 -1.24 -10.80
CA TYR A 12 -29.09 -0.98 -10.59
C TYR A 12 -28.64 0.20 -11.45
N ASP A 13 -28.54 1.35 -10.82
CA ASP A 13 -28.08 2.59 -11.43
C ASP A 13 -27.22 3.35 -10.42
N ARG A 14 -26.31 4.19 -10.89
CA ARG A 14 -25.36 4.93 -10.06
C ARG A 14 -26.02 5.69 -8.92
N GLU A 15 -27.11 6.38 -9.21
CA GLU A 15 -27.85 7.20 -8.25
C GLU A 15 -28.51 6.36 -7.12
N ARG A 16 -28.63 5.06 -7.36
CA ARG A 16 -29.24 4.11 -6.41
C ARG A 16 -28.20 3.22 -5.72
N THR A 17 -26.95 3.65 -5.75
CA THR A 17 -25.83 2.99 -5.10
C THR A 17 -25.06 3.97 -4.23
N SER A 18 -24.14 3.45 -3.40
CA SER A 18 -23.19 4.28 -2.65
C SER A 18 -22.32 5.18 -3.55
N MET A 19 -22.32 4.95 -4.87
CA MET A 19 -21.56 5.78 -5.83
C MET A 19 -22.16 7.17 -6.06
N LYS A 20 -23.42 7.41 -5.68
CA LYS A 20 -24.05 8.73 -5.71
C LYS A 20 -23.28 9.79 -4.92
N GLU A 21 -22.53 9.37 -3.89
CA GLU A 21 -21.71 10.26 -3.05
C GLU A 21 -20.43 10.75 -3.76
N PHE A 22 -20.12 10.20 -4.94
CA PHE A 22 -18.93 10.56 -5.72
C PHE A 22 -19.32 11.33 -6.99
N PRO A 23 -19.44 12.67 -6.93
CA PRO A 23 -19.78 13.48 -8.10
C PRO A 23 -18.71 13.31 -9.18
N MET A 24 -19.15 13.31 -10.42
CA MET A 24 -18.28 13.23 -11.59
C MET A 24 -17.99 14.63 -12.12
N CYS A 25 -16.73 14.87 -12.53
CA CYS A 25 -16.38 16.07 -13.29
C CYS A 25 -17.03 16.00 -14.69
N PRO A 26 -17.12 17.11 -15.46
CA PRO A 26 -17.77 17.13 -16.77
C PRO A 26 -17.22 16.07 -17.74
N SER A 27 -15.90 15.84 -17.77
CA SER A 27 -15.29 14.83 -18.63
C SER A 27 -15.69 13.39 -18.25
N CYS A 28 -15.69 13.08 -16.95
CA CYS A 28 -16.13 11.75 -16.47
C CYS A 28 -17.65 11.54 -16.69
N ALA A 29 -18.45 12.59 -16.57
CA ALA A 29 -19.88 12.53 -16.84
C ALA A 29 -20.15 12.30 -18.33
N ASP A 30 -19.41 12.97 -19.22
CA ASP A 30 -19.51 12.75 -20.65
C ASP A 30 -19.13 11.29 -21.01
N GLU A 31 -18.01 10.78 -20.50
CA GLU A 31 -17.63 9.38 -20.70
C GLU A 31 -18.67 8.38 -20.16
N TYR A 32 -19.33 8.72 -19.04
CA TYR A 32 -20.34 7.86 -18.42
C TYR A 32 -21.65 7.81 -19.23
N HIS A 33 -22.06 8.93 -19.82
CA HIS A 33 -23.30 9.02 -20.59
C HIS A 33 -23.15 8.73 -22.08
N ASN A 34 -21.92 8.70 -22.60
CA ASN A 34 -21.66 8.47 -24.01
C ASN A 34 -21.51 6.98 -24.31
N PRO A 35 -22.44 6.37 -25.10
CA PRO A 35 -22.43 4.94 -25.41
C PRO A 35 -21.20 4.48 -26.20
N ASP A 36 -20.47 5.38 -26.84
CA ASP A 36 -19.28 5.06 -27.62
C ASP A 36 -18.02 4.93 -26.74
N THR A 37 -18.10 5.21 -25.45
CA THR A 37 -16.96 5.12 -24.54
C THR A 37 -16.92 3.81 -23.79
N ARG A 38 -15.71 3.40 -23.36
CA ARG A 38 -15.51 2.24 -22.48
C ARG A 38 -16.18 2.38 -21.11
N ARG A 39 -16.49 3.61 -20.68
CA ARG A 39 -17.05 3.92 -19.36
C ARG A 39 -18.54 4.19 -19.39
N TYR A 40 -19.17 3.97 -20.56
CA TYR A 40 -20.61 4.10 -20.66
C TYR A 40 -21.31 3.24 -19.61
N ASP A 41 -22.21 3.85 -18.87
CA ASP A 41 -23.01 3.23 -17.78
C ASP A 41 -22.19 2.40 -16.76
N ALA A 42 -20.90 2.73 -16.60
CA ALA A 42 -20.04 2.05 -15.65
C ALA A 42 -20.26 2.60 -14.23
N GLN A 43 -21.23 2.04 -13.51
CA GLN A 43 -21.63 2.49 -12.16
C GLN A 43 -20.48 2.71 -11.17
N PRO A 44 -19.38 1.89 -11.16
CA PRO A 44 -18.28 2.07 -10.21
C PRO A 44 -17.28 3.16 -10.60
N VAL A 45 -17.54 3.96 -11.64
CA VAL A 45 -16.69 5.13 -11.95
C VAL A 45 -16.68 6.06 -10.75
N CYS A 46 -15.50 6.30 -10.19
CA CYS A 46 -15.31 7.18 -9.04
C CYS A 46 -14.48 8.39 -9.50
N CYS A 47 -15.04 9.56 -9.38
CA CYS A 47 -14.36 10.81 -9.68
C CYS A 47 -14.50 11.76 -8.50
N ASN A 48 -13.37 12.17 -7.95
CA ASN A 48 -13.24 13.38 -7.16
C ASN A 48 -12.20 14.21 -7.92
N ASP A 49 -12.65 14.82 -9.01
CA ASP A 49 -11.83 15.50 -10.02
C ASP A 49 -10.77 14.58 -10.64
N CYS A 50 -11.30 13.48 -11.25
CA CYS A 50 -10.60 12.42 -11.99
C CYS A 50 -9.75 11.46 -11.17
N GLY A 51 -10.19 11.09 -10.01
CA GLY A 51 -9.69 9.92 -9.28
C GLY A 51 -9.33 10.15 -7.82
N PRO A 52 -8.92 9.09 -7.13
CA PRO A 52 -8.48 9.20 -5.74
C PRO A 52 -7.19 9.99 -5.65
N GLU A 53 -7.12 10.92 -4.73
CA GLU A 53 -5.94 11.69 -4.41
C GLU A 53 -5.34 11.22 -3.09
N VAL A 54 -4.01 11.12 -3.02
CA VAL A 54 -3.28 10.94 -1.77
C VAL A 54 -2.92 12.30 -1.19
N TYR A 55 -2.95 12.42 0.13
CA TYR A 55 -2.57 13.64 0.83
C TYR A 55 -1.91 13.31 2.17
N LEU A 56 -1.15 14.25 2.69
CA LEU A 56 -0.60 14.17 4.05
C LEU A 56 -1.56 14.83 5.03
N ALA A 57 -2.05 14.08 6.01
CA ALA A 57 -2.92 14.63 7.05
C ALA A 57 -2.20 15.73 7.84
N GLY A 58 -2.84 16.88 7.98
CA GLY A 58 -2.27 18.05 8.67
C GLY A 58 -1.24 18.85 7.87
N ARG A 59 -1.13 18.60 6.55
CA ARG A 59 -0.24 19.32 5.63
C ARG A 59 -0.94 19.67 4.33
N GLU A 60 -0.31 20.52 3.52
CA GLU A 60 -0.86 20.98 2.25
C GLU A 60 -0.49 20.06 1.08
N GLU A 61 0.58 19.26 1.22
CA GLU A 61 1.07 18.40 0.16
C GLU A 61 0.04 17.34 -0.26
N ARG A 62 -0.23 17.30 -1.57
CA ARG A 62 -1.19 16.38 -2.20
C ARG A 62 -0.58 15.68 -3.40
N GLY A 63 -1.20 14.60 -3.83
CA GLY A 63 -0.82 13.86 -5.03
C GLY A 63 0.67 13.49 -5.03
N ARG A 64 1.38 13.87 -6.09
CA ARG A 64 2.81 13.59 -6.27
C ARG A 64 3.68 14.20 -5.17
N GLU A 65 3.34 15.40 -4.70
CA GLU A 65 4.10 16.08 -3.67
C GLU A 65 4.00 15.35 -2.33
N ALA A 66 2.80 14.85 -1.97
CA ALA A 66 2.59 14.04 -0.79
C ALA A 66 3.44 12.75 -0.82
N ILE A 67 3.50 12.07 -1.95
CA ILE A 67 4.34 10.86 -2.13
C ILE A 67 5.82 11.21 -1.98
N THR A 68 6.28 12.25 -2.69
CA THR A 68 7.68 12.69 -2.64
C THR A 68 8.10 13.09 -1.22
N TYR A 69 7.25 13.80 -0.51
CA TYR A 69 7.52 14.20 0.87
C TYR A 69 7.54 12.99 1.81
N THR A 70 6.61 12.05 1.64
CA THR A 70 6.57 10.80 2.41
C THR A 70 7.86 9.98 2.23
N ARG A 71 8.35 9.86 0.99
CA ARG A 71 9.63 9.18 0.70
C ARG A 71 10.81 9.87 1.42
N LYS A 72 10.86 11.21 1.42
CA LYS A 72 11.88 11.96 2.15
C LYS A 72 11.82 11.73 3.66
N ILE A 73 10.61 11.70 4.25
CA ILE A 73 10.43 11.37 5.67
C ILE A 73 11.00 9.99 5.99
N ILE A 74 10.64 8.96 5.21
CA ILE A 74 11.12 7.59 5.43
C ILE A 74 12.64 7.52 5.29
N ALA A 75 13.19 8.10 4.22
CA ALA A 75 14.64 8.11 3.96
C ALA A 75 15.44 8.87 5.04
N SER A 76 14.83 9.84 5.73
CA SER A 76 15.44 10.54 6.86
C SER A 76 15.21 9.83 8.22
N GLY A 77 14.78 8.57 8.21
CA GLY A 77 14.54 7.77 9.41
C GLY A 77 13.20 8.07 10.10
N GLY A 78 12.29 8.78 9.43
CA GLY A 78 10.95 9.06 9.96
C GLY A 78 10.01 7.85 9.92
N ILE A 79 8.88 7.97 10.61
CA ILE A 79 7.81 6.97 10.65
C ILE A 79 6.55 7.60 10.08
N VAL A 80 5.92 6.94 9.13
CA VAL A 80 4.70 7.42 8.47
C VAL A 80 3.58 6.38 8.60
N ALA A 81 2.36 6.83 8.87
CA ALA A 81 1.17 6.00 8.82
C ALA A 81 0.56 6.10 7.42
N ILE A 82 0.53 4.99 6.69
CA ILE A 82 0.07 4.92 5.31
C ILE A 82 -1.22 4.14 5.24
N LYS A 83 -2.26 4.73 4.66
CA LYS A 83 -3.56 4.09 4.48
C LYS A 83 -3.46 3.02 3.39
N GLY A 84 -3.55 1.76 3.78
CA GLY A 84 -3.75 0.62 2.89
C GLY A 84 -5.25 0.34 2.63
N ILE A 85 -5.56 -0.82 2.07
CA ILE A 85 -6.94 -1.23 1.77
C ILE A 85 -7.71 -1.51 3.07
N GLY A 86 -7.14 -2.29 3.99
CA GLY A 86 -7.79 -2.73 5.22
C GLY A 86 -7.53 -1.84 6.45
N GLY A 87 -6.64 -0.85 6.37
CA GLY A 87 -6.26 -0.02 7.51
C GLY A 87 -4.95 0.72 7.29
N PHE A 88 -4.37 1.26 8.38
CA PHE A 88 -3.10 1.98 8.33
C PHE A 88 -1.92 1.05 8.60
N HIS A 89 -0.86 1.22 7.82
CA HIS A 89 0.45 0.64 8.05
C HIS A 89 1.39 1.70 8.61
N LEU A 90 2.06 1.41 9.72
CA LEU A 90 3.17 2.23 10.19
C LEU A 90 4.44 1.77 9.47
N CYS A 91 5.02 2.66 8.70
CA CYS A 91 6.16 2.38 7.84
C CYS A 91 7.38 3.22 8.26
N CYS A 92 8.54 2.60 8.24
CA CYS A 92 9.84 3.24 8.33
C CYS A 92 10.84 2.47 7.47
N ASP A 93 12.05 2.99 7.32
CA ASP A 93 13.13 2.30 6.64
C ASP A 93 13.58 1.06 7.45
N ALA A 94 13.50 -0.11 6.83
CA ALA A 94 13.88 -1.40 7.43
C ALA A 94 15.41 -1.60 7.53
N THR A 95 16.20 -0.75 6.89
CA THR A 95 17.66 -0.75 6.97
C THR A 95 18.19 0.18 8.08
N SER A 96 17.34 1.06 8.62
CA SER A 96 17.68 1.99 9.69
C SER A 96 17.36 1.40 11.06
N GLU A 97 18.38 0.94 11.78
CA GLU A 97 18.23 0.42 13.15
C GLU A 97 17.55 1.44 14.07
N GLU A 98 17.93 2.73 13.97
CA GLU A 98 17.35 3.79 14.76
C GLU A 98 15.85 4.00 14.49
N ALA A 99 15.44 3.99 13.21
CA ALA A 99 14.04 4.15 12.83
C ALA A 99 13.19 2.98 13.34
N VAL A 100 13.68 1.75 13.21
CA VAL A 100 12.98 0.54 13.67
C VAL A 100 12.90 0.50 15.19
N GLN A 101 13.96 0.84 15.91
CA GLN A 101 13.96 0.94 17.37
C GLN A 101 12.95 1.99 17.85
N ARG A 102 12.92 3.16 17.23
CA ARG A 102 11.93 4.21 17.52
C ARG A 102 10.50 3.71 17.29
N LEU A 103 10.26 2.95 16.21
CA LEU A 103 8.95 2.35 15.94
C LEU A 103 8.59 1.33 17.03
N ARG A 104 9.53 0.48 17.47
CA ARG A 104 9.33 -0.48 18.56
C ARG A 104 8.92 0.20 19.86
N GLN A 105 9.64 1.24 20.24
CA GLN A 105 9.35 2.03 21.44
C GLN A 105 7.93 2.63 21.39
N ARG A 106 7.58 3.31 20.28
CA ARG A 106 6.27 3.93 20.11
C ARG A 106 5.13 2.93 20.09
N LYS A 107 5.34 1.74 19.52
CA LYS A 107 4.35 0.65 19.52
C LYS A 107 4.35 -0.18 20.79
N ARG A 108 5.27 0.03 21.73
CA ARG A 108 5.49 -0.82 22.90
C ARG A 108 5.59 -2.30 22.52
N ARG A 109 6.35 -2.58 21.46
CA ARG A 109 6.50 -3.91 20.84
C ARG A 109 7.98 -4.33 20.83
N PRO A 110 8.52 -4.78 22.01
CA PRO A 110 9.97 -4.96 22.17
C PRO A 110 10.55 -6.08 21.30
N VAL A 111 9.88 -7.22 21.19
CA VAL A 111 10.47 -8.42 20.55
C VAL A 111 9.69 -8.98 19.37
N LYS A 112 8.37 -8.76 19.30
CA LYS A 112 7.55 -9.34 18.22
C LYS A 112 8.03 -8.85 16.85
N PRO A 113 8.36 -9.73 15.85
CA PRO A 113 8.88 -9.34 14.55
C PRO A 113 7.98 -8.36 13.80
N PHE A 114 8.58 -7.47 13.01
CA PHE A 114 7.91 -6.69 11.99
C PHE A 114 7.97 -7.41 10.64
N ALA A 115 6.96 -7.18 9.81
CA ALA A 115 7.02 -7.57 8.41
C ALA A 115 7.71 -6.49 7.59
N VAL A 116 8.42 -6.90 6.55
CA VAL A 116 9.09 -6.03 5.60
C VAL A 116 8.31 -6.03 4.29
N MET A 117 8.05 -4.86 3.74
CA MET A 117 7.57 -4.72 2.37
C MET A 117 8.79 -4.50 1.47
N ALA A 118 8.99 -5.38 0.50
CA ALA A 118 10.05 -5.24 -0.51
C ALA A 118 9.44 -4.70 -1.80
N GLN A 119 10.20 -3.90 -2.55
CA GLN A 119 9.76 -3.29 -3.80
C GLN A 119 9.29 -4.34 -4.81
N ASP A 120 10.08 -5.40 -4.98
CA ASP A 120 9.90 -6.46 -5.96
C ASP A 120 10.57 -7.77 -5.49
N MET A 121 10.50 -8.82 -6.32
CA MET A 121 11.13 -10.09 -6.02
C MET A 121 12.64 -10.05 -6.03
N GLU A 122 13.26 -9.16 -6.79
CA GLU A 122 14.74 -9.01 -6.78
C GLU A 122 15.20 -8.48 -5.41
N ALA A 123 14.47 -7.51 -4.85
CA ALA A 123 14.72 -7.01 -3.51
C ALA A 123 14.51 -8.10 -2.44
N VAL A 124 13.49 -8.96 -2.58
CA VAL A 124 13.28 -10.10 -1.67
C VAL A 124 14.45 -11.09 -1.72
N LYS A 125 14.91 -11.45 -2.92
CA LYS A 125 16.01 -12.39 -3.12
C LYS A 125 17.38 -11.88 -2.61
N LYS A 126 17.53 -10.58 -2.39
CA LYS A 126 18.72 -9.98 -1.74
C LYS A 126 18.75 -10.17 -0.22
N ILE A 127 17.60 -10.39 0.40
CA ILE A 127 17.47 -10.49 1.86
C ILE A 127 17.05 -11.87 2.37
N CYS A 128 16.42 -12.70 1.52
CA CYS A 128 15.87 -14.00 1.90
C CYS A 128 16.17 -15.09 0.87
N LYS A 129 16.21 -16.34 1.36
CA LYS A 129 16.12 -17.53 0.50
C LYS A 129 14.68 -17.70 0.05
N VAL A 130 14.49 -17.90 -1.27
CA VAL A 130 13.15 -18.00 -1.86
C VAL A 130 13.10 -19.20 -2.80
N SER A 131 12.16 -20.14 -2.58
CA SER A 131 11.87 -21.22 -3.53
C SER A 131 10.91 -20.73 -4.63
N GLU A 132 10.80 -21.50 -5.72
CA GLU A 132 9.86 -21.18 -6.80
C GLU A 132 8.39 -21.14 -6.32
N GLU A 133 8.01 -22.02 -5.39
CA GLU A 133 6.65 -22.01 -4.82
C GLU A 133 6.42 -20.78 -3.96
N GLN A 134 7.41 -20.38 -3.17
CA GLN A 134 7.34 -19.17 -2.35
C GLN A 134 7.23 -17.91 -3.23
N GLU A 135 7.96 -17.88 -4.35
CA GLU A 135 7.87 -16.78 -5.32
C GLU A 135 6.47 -16.72 -5.95
N LYS A 136 5.89 -17.84 -6.35
CA LYS A 136 4.50 -17.91 -6.88
C LYS A 136 3.48 -17.39 -5.86
N ILE A 137 3.65 -17.72 -4.57
CA ILE A 137 2.78 -17.24 -3.49
C ILE A 137 2.91 -15.72 -3.33
N LEU A 138 4.14 -15.18 -3.23
CA LEU A 138 4.38 -13.75 -3.04
C LEU A 138 3.90 -12.90 -4.22
N THR A 139 4.08 -13.39 -5.45
CA THR A 139 3.65 -12.69 -6.66
C THR A 139 2.17 -12.86 -6.96
N GLY A 140 1.52 -13.84 -6.35
CA GLY A 140 0.08 -14.09 -6.48
C GLY A 140 -0.77 -12.87 -6.10
N HIS A 141 -2.05 -12.90 -6.48
CA HIS A 141 -2.99 -11.77 -6.25
C HIS A 141 -3.32 -11.54 -4.77
N GLN A 142 -3.14 -12.54 -3.91
CA GLN A 142 -3.41 -12.45 -2.47
C GLN A 142 -2.40 -11.56 -1.73
N LYS A 143 -1.17 -11.43 -2.26
CA LYS A 143 -0.08 -10.63 -1.66
C LYS A 143 0.08 -10.87 -0.16
N PRO A 144 0.28 -12.11 0.30
CA PRO A 144 0.39 -12.43 1.71
C PRO A 144 1.70 -11.93 2.32
N ILE A 145 1.76 -11.92 3.65
CA ILE A 145 3.02 -11.89 4.37
C ILE A 145 3.53 -13.32 4.48
N LEU A 146 4.67 -13.61 3.88
CA LEU A 146 5.31 -14.93 3.91
C LEU A 146 6.54 -14.92 4.80
N LEU A 147 6.67 -15.91 5.68
CA LEU A 147 7.86 -16.08 6.51
C LEU A 147 8.95 -16.78 5.71
N LEU A 148 10.06 -16.09 5.47
CA LEU A 148 11.20 -16.57 4.70
C LEU A 148 12.46 -16.64 5.55
N ASP A 149 13.35 -17.57 5.24
CA ASP A 149 14.66 -17.67 5.85
C ASP A 149 15.54 -16.51 5.38
N LYS A 150 16.11 -15.76 6.33
CA LYS A 150 17.08 -14.69 6.02
C LYS A 150 18.30 -15.29 5.32
N LEU A 151 18.89 -14.57 4.38
CA LEU A 151 20.21 -14.93 3.87
C LEU A 151 21.26 -14.78 4.98
N PRO A 152 22.31 -15.61 4.99
CA PRO A 152 23.45 -15.42 5.91
C PRO A 152 24.23 -14.15 5.52
N GLY A 153 24.78 -13.48 6.52
CA GLY A 153 25.60 -12.28 6.32
C GLY A 153 24.81 -10.97 6.34
N GLU A 154 25.44 -9.89 5.87
CA GLU A 154 24.82 -8.57 5.85
C GLU A 154 23.85 -8.43 4.68
N THR A 155 22.57 -8.45 4.97
CA THR A 155 21.49 -8.30 3.99
C THR A 155 20.98 -6.87 3.85
N GLY A 156 21.50 -5.95 4.64
CA GLY A 156 21.01 -4.58 4.78
C GLY A 156 19.80 -4.43 5.72
N LEU A 157 19.11 -5.51 6.09
CA LEU A 157 18.06 -5.43 7.10
C LEU A 157 18.67 -5.27 8.50
N CYS A 158 18.14 -4.32 9.27
CA CYS A 158 18.57 -4.17 10.66
C CYS A 158 18.07 -5.32 11.55
N GLU A 159 18.84 -5.69 12.58
CA GLU A 159 18.52 -6.80 13.47
C GLU A 159 17.18 -6.59 14.19
N SER A 160 16.84 -5.37 14.51
CA SER A 160 15.59 -5.02 15.18
C SER A 160 14.33 -5.29 14.35
N ILE A 161 14.40 -5.66 13.08
CA ILE A 161 13.21 -6.11 12.33
C ILE A 161 12.66 -7.42 12.90
N ALA A 162 13.53 -8.38 13.20
CA ALA A 162 13.17 -9.70 13.74
C ALA A 162 14.29 -10.20 14.67
N PRO A 163 14.37 -9.66 15.92
CA PRO A 163 15.48 -9.93 16.82
C PRO A 163 15.63 -11.42 17.12
N GLY A 164 16.84 -11.96 16.92
CA GLY A 164 17.16 -13.37 17.19
C GLY A 164 16.38 -14.38 16.35
N ASN A 165 15.61 -13.96 15.35
CA ASN A 165 14.81 -14.85 14.52
C ASN A 165 15.50 -15.09 13.17
N PRO A 166 15.74 -16.36 12.76
CA PRO A 166 16.31 -16.68 11.46
C PRO A 166 15.37 -16.37 10.28
N LYS A 167 14.11 -16.10 10.56
CA LYS A 167 13.08 -15.79 9.56
C LYS A 167 12.61 -14.35 9.67
N VAL A 168 12.18 -13.80 8.54
CA VAL A 168 11.50 -12.51 8.47
C VAL A 168 10.23 -12.63 7.64
N GLY A 169 9.17 -11.93 8.06
CA GLY A 169 7.95 -11.81 7.28
C GLY A 169 8.16 -10.83 6.13
N VAL A 170 7.95 -11.25 4.90
CA VAL A 170 8.09 -10.43 3.70
C VAL A 170 6.78 -10.36 2.95
N MET A 171 6.49 -9.21 2.37
CA MET A 171 5.34 -8.98 1.50
C MET A 171 5.72 -8.07 0.34
N LEU A 172 4.96 -8.13 -0.75
CA LEU A 172 5.05 -7.21 -1.86
C LEU A 172 3.94 -6.14 -1.80
N PRO A 173 4.09 -4.99 -2.44
CA PRO A 173 3.06 -3.97 -2.51
C PRO A 173 1.77 -4.50 -3.12
N TYR A 174 0.63 -4.17 -2.53
CA TYR A 174 -0.69 -4.58 -2.98
C TYR A 174 -1.65 -3.39 -3.21
N ALA A 175 -1.24 -2.19 -2.86
CA ALA A 175 -1.99 -0.96 -3.09
C ALA A 175 -1.16 0.04 -3.89
N PRO A 176 -1.79 0.87 -4.77
CA PRO A 176 -1.07 1.83 -5.60
C PRO A 176 -0.17 2.77 -4.81
N VAL A 177 -0.62 3.27 -3.66
CA VAL A 177 0.20 4.14 -2.80
C VAL A 177 1.49 3.46 -2.34
N GLN A 178 1.47 2.16 -2.08
CA GLN A 178 2.65 1.41 -1.66
C GLN A 178 3.68 1.28 -2.80
N LEU A 179 3.20 1.04 -4.04
CA LEU A 179 4.06 1.00 -5.23
C LEU A 179 4.75 2.33 -5.49
N LEU A 180 4.08 3.44 -5.19
CA LEU A 180 4.61 4.79 -5.40
C LEU A 180 5.66 5.21 -4.36
N LEU A 181 5.82 4.45 -3.28
CA LEU A 181 6.77 4.78 -2.21
C LEU A 181 8.19 4.22 -2.46
N PHE A 182 8.33 3.30 -3.40
CA PHE A 182 9.62 2.80 -3.88
C PHE A 182 10.09 3.55 -5.18
#